data_21dccccadbf823d2beb94a63840c0d79
#
_entry.id   21dccccadbf823d2beb94a63840c0d79
#
_cell.length_a   1.000
_cell.length_b   1.000
_cell.length_c   1.000
_cell.angle_alpha   90.00
_cell.angle_beta   90.00
_cell.angle_gamma   90.00
#
_symmetry.space_group_name_H-M   'P 1'
#
loop_
_entity.id
_entity.type
_entity.pdbx_description
1 polymer ?
#
loop_
_entity_poly.entity_id
_entity_poly.type
_entity_poly.pdbx_seq_one_letter_code
_entity_poly.pdbx_strand_id
1 'polypeptide(L)'
;GIVFRSQTDTEVIAHLVNYYYEQSPDIFAAVLKALHKLEGSYALGVICKDFPDRLIAARKESPLIVGLGKSENFIASDVPAVLEHTRDVYFLDQKEIAVLYDDHVDLFTDDGERVIKEPYHVDWDISSAEKGGYAHFMLKEIYEQPKALTDTLRPRLVKENGVNADIAFDEVDFGDEWKNAERVVITACGTAYHAGAV
;
A
#
# COMPACT_ATOMS: atom_id res chain seq x y z
N GLY A 1 33.76 4.79 -4.68
CA GLY A 1 32.40 5.23 -4.31
C GLY A 1 31.45 4.98 -5.46
N ILE A 2 30.17 4.79 -5.17
CA ILE A 2 29.11 4.59 -6.17
C ILE A 2 28.75 5.96 -6.77
N VAL A 3 28.62 6.01 -8.10
CA VAL A 3 28.18 7.21 -8.81
C VAL A 3 26.70 7.10 -9.11
N PHE A 4 25.91 8.01 -8.55
CA PHE A 4 24.48 8.11 -8.84
C PHE A 4 24.27 8.72 -10.24
N ARG A 5 23.28 8.22 -10.97
CA ARG A 5 22.96 8.64 -12.34
C ARG A 5 21.66 9.44 -12.43
N SER A 6 20.84 9.39 -11.38
CA SER A 6 19.56 10.08 -11.28
C SER A 6 19.54 11.06 -10.10
N GLN A 7 18.46 11.82 -10.01
CA GLN A 7 18.19 12.71 -8.86
C GLN A 7 17.16 12.11 -7.90
N THR A 8 16.72 10.86 -8.15
CA THR A 8 15.76 10.17 -7.29
C THR A 8 16.45 9.50 -6.11
N ASP A 9 15.84 9.57 -4.95
CA ASP A 9 16.29 8.88 -3.74
C ASP A 9 16.20 7.35 -3.87
N THR A 10 15.28 6.84 -4.68
CA THR A 10 15.11 5.40 -4.89
C THR A 10 16.29 4.72 -5.57
N GLU A 11 17.15 5.45 -6.26
CA GLU A 11 18.38 4.88 -6.87
C GLU A 11 19.31 4.25 -5.80
N VAL A 12 19.31 4.78 -4.58
CA VAL A 12 20.12 4.22 -3.49
C VAL A 12 19.73 2.77 -3.19
N ILE A 13 18.46 2.41 -3.36
CA ILE A 13 17.94 1.07 -3.07
C ILE A 13 18.57 0.05 -4.04
N ALA A 14 18.58 0.35 -5.33
CA ALA A 14 19.20 -0.52 -6.33
C ALA A 14 20.69 -0.74 -6.04
N HIS A 15 21.41 0.32 -5.69
CA HIS A 15 22.83 0.23 -5.32
C HIS A 15 23.06 -0.56 -4.02
N LEU A 16 22.18 -0.40 -3.03
CA LEU A 16 22.28 -1.11 -1.76
C LEU A 16 22.01 -2.61 -1.93
N VAL A 17 20.99 -2.97 -2.70
CA VAL A 17 20.71 -4.37 -3.05
C VAL A 17 21.89 -4.98 -3.79
N ASN A 18 22.43 -4.29 -4.81
CA ASN A 18 23.60 -4.75 -5.54
C ASN A 18 24.83 -4.94 -4.63
N TYR A 19 25.07 -4.02 -3.71
CA TYR A 19 26.17 -4.11 -2.76
C TYR A 19 26.12 -5.38 -1.90
N TYR A 20 24.90 -5.77 -1.43
CA TYR A 20 24.74 -7.01 -0.68
C TYR A 20 24.78 -8.24 -1.57
N TYR A 21 24.26 -8.14 -2.79
CA TYR A 21 24.27 -9.22 -3.77
C TYR A 21 25.69 -9.60 -4.20
N GLU A 22 26.58 -8.64 -4.40
CA GLU A 22 28.00 -8.88 -4.72
C GLU A 22 28.76 -9.62 -3.61
N GLN A 23 28.31 -9.50 -2.36
CA GLN A 23 28.90 -10.22 -1.22
C GLN A 23 28.42 -11.67 -1.11
N SER A 24 27.20 -11.93 -1.53
CA SER A 24 26.58 -13.25 -1.55
C SER A 24 25.50 -13.27 -2.64
N PRO A 25 25.67 -14.07 -3.71
CA PRO A 25 24.78 -14.05 -4.87
C PRO A 25 23.42 -14.75 -4.59
N ASP A 26 22.73 -14.23 -3.61
CA ASP A 26 21.33 -14.55 -3.26
C ASP A 26 20.55 -13.25 -3.25
N ILE A 27 19.69 -13.06 -4.26
CA ILE A 27 18.95 -11.82 -4.45
C ILE A 27 17.93 -11.60 -3.33
N PHE A 28 17.29 -12.66 -2.81
CA PHE A 28 16.33 -12.52 -1.72
C PHE A 28 17.04 -12.06 -0.43
N ALA A 29 18.15 -12.71 -0.08
CA ALA A 29 18.95 -12.32 1.08
C ALA A 29 19.52 -10.89 0.93
N ALA A 30 19.91 -10.49 -0.29
CA ALA A 30 20.40 -9.14 -0.57
C ALA A 30 19.31 -8.09 -0.38
N VAL A 31 18.09 -8.37 -0.86
CA VAL A 31 16.92 -7.50 -0.66
C VAL A 31 16.60 -7.38 0.82
N LEU A 32 16.50 -8.48 1.57
CA LEU A 32 16.26 -8.45 3.03
C LEU A 32 17.27 -7.54 3.76
N LYS A 33 18.56 -7.72 3.49
CA LYS A 33 19.62 -6.89 4.10
C LYS A 33 19.48 -5.42 3.74
N ALA A 34 19.06 -5.12 2.51
CA ALA A 34 18.84 -3.75 2.07
C ALA A 34 17.63 -3.13 2.79
N LEU A 35 16.51 -3.85 2.88
CA LEU A 35 15.29 -3.37 3.55
C LEU A 35 15.53 -2.99 5.01
N HIS A 36 16.37 -3.73 5.73
CA HIS A 36 16.74 -3.41 7.12
C HIS A 36 17.55 -2.12 7.28
N LYS A 37 18.06 -1.55 6.17
CA LYS A 37 18.80 -0.28 6.17
C LYS A 37 17.97 0.89 5.70
N LEU A 38 16.77 0.62 5.14
CA LEU A 38 15.90 1.66 4.64
C LEU A 38 15.07 2.28 5.76
N GLU A 39 15.07 3.59 5.82
CA GLU A 39 14.18 4.39 6.65
C GLU A 39 13.06 4.97 5.79
N GLY A 40 11.89 5.23 6.40
CA GLY A 40 10.72 5.77 5.71
C GLY A 40 9.85 4.70 5.06
N SER A 41 8.86 5.16 4.28
CA SER A 41 7.86 4.34 3.61
C SER A 41 8.31 3.93 2.21
N TYR A 42 7.99 2.71 1.82
CA TYR A 42 8.29 2.23 0.47
C TYR A 42 7.28 1.16 0.01
N ALA A 43 7.14 1.05 -1.31
CA ALA A 43 6.57 -0.08 -2.04
C ALA A 43 7.51 -0.38 -3.21
N LEU A 44 8.14 -1.54 -3.20
CA LEU A 44 9.22 -1.89 -4.11
C LEU A 44 8.87 -3.11 -4.93
N GLY A 45 9.27 -3.11 -6.22
CA GLY A 45 9.40 -4.28 -7.07
C GLY A 45 10.85 -4.40 -7.51
N VAL A 46 11.49 -5.51 -7.20
CA VAL A 46 12.90 -5.78 -7.52
C VAL A 46 13.01 -6.92 -8.51
N ILE A 47 13.64 -6.67 -9.64
CA ILE A 47 14.00 -7.67 -10.63
C ILE A 47 15.53 -7.80 -10.68
N CYS A 48 16.01 -9.01 -10.91
CA CYS A 48 17.44 -9.29 -11.02
C CYS A 48 17.72 -10.05 -12.32
N LYS A 49 18.74 -9.61 -13.06
CA LYS A 49 19.11 -10.22 -14.34
C LYS A 49 19.48 -11.71 -14.19
N ASP A 50 20.11 -12.07 -13.07
CA ASP A 50 20.58 -13.44 -12.81
C ASP A 50 19.45 -14.36 -12.30
N PHE A 51 18.30 -13.79 -11.94
CA PHE A 51 17.08 -14.48 -11.51
C PHE A 51 15.87 -13.95 -12.27
N PRO A 52 15.81 -14.19 -13.61
CA PRO A 52 14.73 -13.66 -14.46
C PRO A 52 13.37 -14.34 -14.22
N ASP A 53 13.36 -15.44 -13.48
CA ASP A 53 12.20 -16.25 -13.14
C ASP A 53 11.35 -15.69 -12.00
N ARG A 54 11.77 -14.58 -11.39
CA ARG A 54 11.09 -14.03 -10.20
C ARG A 54 11.16 -12.53 -10.09
N LEU A 55 10.16 -11.99 -9.39
CA LEU A 55 10.11 -10.61 -8.93
C LEU A 55 9.97 -10.61 -7.41
N ILE A 56 10.72 -9.77 -6.71
CA ILE A 56 10.59 -9.60 -5.27
C ILE A 56 9.87 -8.30 -5.00
N ALA A 57 8.74 -8.38 -4.30
CA ALA A 57 7.94 -7.23 -3.90
C ALA A 57 8.05 -7.03 -2.38
N ALA A 58 8.20 -5.80 -1.93
CA ALA A 58 8.30 -5.48 -0.52
C ALA A 58 7.60 -4.16 -0.20
N ARG A 59 6.95 -4.08 0.96
CA ARG A 59 6.30 -2.83 1.40
C ARG A 59 6.62 -2.49 2.85
N LYS A 60 6.60 -1.18 3.10
CA LYS A 60 6.55 -0.59 4.44
C LYS A 60 5.72 0.69 4.35
N GLU A 61 4.60 0.74 5.05
CA GLU A 61 3.63 1.87 5.11
C GLU A 61 2.92 2.17 3.78
N SER A 62 3.63 2.25 2.65
CA SER A 62 3.03 2.45 1.33
C SER A 62 2.20 1.24 0.89
N PRO A 63 1.07 1.44 0.19
CA PRO A 63 0.23 0.33 -0.25
C PRO A 63 0.93 -0.51 -1.32
N LEU A 64 0.78 -1.84 -1.22
CA LEU A 64 1.22 -2.80 -2.23
C LEU A 64 0.38 -4.06 -2.11
N ILE A 65 -0.13 -4.52 -3.25
CA ILE A 65 -0.84 -5.78 -3.38
C ILE A 65 -0.14 -6.69 -4.37
N VAL A 66 -0.41 -7.98 -4.25
CA VAL A 66 0.00 -9.01 -5.21
C VAL A 66 -1.26 -9.61 -5.81
N GLY A 67 -1.42 -9.53 -7.12
CA GLY A 67 -2.50 -10.20 -7.86
C GLY A 67 -2.04 -11.59 -8.31
N LEU A 68 -2.89 -12.61 -8.10
CA LEU A 68 -2.60 -14.00 -8.42
C LEU A 68 -3.27 -14.37 -9.75
N GLY A 69 -2.49 -14.52 -10.80
CA GLY A 69 -2.95 -14.96 -12.12
C GLY A 69 -2.77 -16.47 -12.34
N LYS A 70 -3.01 -16.95 -13.55
CA LYS A 70 -2.93 -18.39 -13.88
C LYS A 70 -1.53 -18.85 -14.30
N SER A 71 -0.74 -18.00 -14.89
CA SER A 71 0.63 -18.25 -15.34
C SER A 71 1.43 -16.96 -15.29
N GLU A 72 1.00 -16.05 -14.46
CA GLU A 72 1.59 -14.75 -14.25
C GLU A 72 1.07 -14.19 -12.93
N ASN A 73 1.86 -13.38 -12.25
CA ASN A 73 1.47 -12.70 -11.04
C ASN A 73 1.80 -11.22 -11.15
N PHE A 74 1.08 -10.39 -10.42
CA PHE A 74 1.11 -8.94 -10.58
C PHE A 74 1.44 -8.25 -9.26
N ILE A 75 2.08 -7.09 -9.34
CA ILE A 75 2.16 -6.14 -8.23
C ILE A 75 1.48 -4.84 -8.63
N ALA A 76 0.76 -4.25 -7.69
CA ALA A 76 0.13 -2.94 -7.88
C ALA A 76 -0.01 -2.21 -6.55
N SER A 77 -0.22 -0.91 -6.60
CA SER A 77 -0.52 -0.11 -5.41
C SER A 77 -1.96 -0.28 -4.95
N ASP A 78 -2.87 -0.66 -5.87
CA ASP A 78 -4.30 -0.77 -5.59
C ASP A 78 -4.96 -1.86 -6.44
N VAL A 79 -6.04 -2.42 -5.92
CA VAL A 79 -6.82 -3.52 -6.50
C VAL A 79 -7.34 -3.22 -7.92
N PRO A 80 -7.90 -2.05 -8.23
CA PRO A 80 -8.40 -1.75 -9.58
C PRO A 80 -7.40 -1.99 -10.70
N ALA A 81 -6.10 -1.83 -10.42
CA ALA A 81 -5.06 -2.00 -11.42
C ALA A 81 -4.87 -3.46 -11.89
N VAL A 82 -5.30 -4.43 -11.09
CA VAL A 82 -5.14 -5.87 -11.40
C VAL A 82 -6.46 -6.57 -11.73
N LEU A 83 -7.61 -5.92 -11.54
CA LEU A 83 -8.93 -6.53 -11.67
C LEU A 83 -9.23 -7.07 -13.09
N GLU A 84 -8.62 -6.52 -14.13
CA GLU A 84 -8.75 -7.03 -15.50
C GLU A 84 -8.06 -8.38 -15.69
N HIS A 85 -7.10 -8.70 -14.81
CA HIS A 85 -6.28 -9.91 -14.90
C HIS A 85 -6.66 -10.96 -13.87
N THR A 86 -6.96 -10.53 -12.64
CA THR A 86 -7.30 -11.44 -11.54
C THR A 86 -8.15 -10.74 -10.47
N ARG A 87 -8.93 -11.55 -9.75
CA ARG A 87 -9.69 -11.14 -8.56
C ARG A 87 -9.10 -11.68 -7.27
N ASP A 88 -8.12 -12.57 -7.35
CA ASP A 88 -7.48 -13.16 -6.19
C ASP A 88 -6.20 -12.38 -5.88
N VAL A 89 -6.14 -11.79 -4.69
CA VAL A 89 -5.04 -10.91 -4.29
C VAL A 89 -4.51 -11.24 -2.90
N TYR A 90 -3.23 -10.99 -2.69
CA TYR A 90 -2.68 -10.82 -1.36
C TYR A 90 -2.54 -9.33 -1.03
N PHE A 91 -3.15 -8.90 0.07
CA PHE A 91 -2.78 -7.63 0.70
C PHE A 91 -1.55 -7.89 1.55
N LEU A 92 -0.42 -7.30 1.17
CA LEU A 92 0.78 -7.42 1.98
C LEU A 92 0.62 -6.62 3.27
N ASP A 93 0.92 -7.22 4.41
CA ASP A 93 0.98 -6.54 5.69
C ASP A 93 2.26 -5.70 5.83
N GLN A 94 2.39 -4.98 6.94
CA GLN A 94 3.57 -4.16 7.20
C GLN A 94 4.84 -5.03 7.21
N LYS A 95 5.81 -4.62 6.37
CA LYS A 95 7.11 -5.29 6.23
C LYS A 95 7.04 -6.71 5.67
N GLU A 96 5.90 -7.12 5.11
CA GLU A 96 5.84 -8.35 4.34
C GLU A 96 6.55 -8.22 3.00
N ILE A 97 7.10 -9.33 2.55
CA ILE A 97 7.81 -9.49 1.29
C ILE A 97 7.17 -10.63 0.53
N ALA A 98 6.95 -10.43 -0.76
CA ALA A 98 6.49 -11.47 -1.67
C ALA A 98 7.58 -11.79 -2.70
N VAL A 99 7.78 -13.06 -2.97
CA VAL A 99 8.56 -13.55 -4.11
C VAL A 99 7.58 -14.13 -5.11
N LEU A 100 7.41 -13.44 -6.23
CA LEU A 100 6.48 -13.81 -7.28
C LEU A 100 7.23 -14.62 -8.34
N TYR A 101 6.70 -15.79 -8.64
CA TYR A 101 7.06 -16.62 -9.78
C TYR A 101 5.91 -16.57 -10.80
N ASP A 102 6.04 -17.25 -11.91
CA ASP A 102 4.98 -17.34 -12.91
C ASP A 102 3.78 -18.19 -12.42
N ASP A 103 4.01 -19.21 -11.62
CA ASP A 103 3.03 -20.20 -11.18
C ASP A 103 2.62 -20.11 -9.70
N HIS A 104 3.38 -19.37 -8.87
CA HIS A 104 3.08 -19.22 -7.44
C HIS A 104 3.69 -17.97 -6.84
N VAL A 105 3.31 -17.69 -5.60
CA VAL A 105 3.85 -16.59 -4.78
C VAL A 105 4.22 -17.12 -3.40
N ASP A 106 5.42 -16.86 -2.98
CA ASP A 106 5.89 -17.10 -1.60
C ASP A 106 5.89 -15.81 -0.81
N LEU A 107 5.36 -15.84 0.41
CA LEU A 107 5.30 -14.70 1.32
C LEU A 107 6.26 -14.89 2.50
N PHE A 108 6.90 -13.78 2.90
CA PHE A 108 7.87 -13.77 4.00
C PHE A 108 7.71 -12.52 4.85
N THR A 109 8.16 -12.60 6.09
CA THR A 109 8.41 -11.43 6.94
C THR A 109 9.72 -10.75 6.56
N ASP A 110 9.99 -9.56 7.11
CA ASP A 110 11.28 -8.88 6.97
C ASP A 110 12.46 -9.61 7.64
N ASP A 111 12.19 -10.57 8.53
CA ASP A 111 13.19 -11.49 9.09
C ASP A 111 13.43 -12.73 8.22
N GLY A 112 12.69 -12.88 7.12
CA GLY A 112 12.80 -14.00 6.18
C GLY A 112 12.03 -15.25 6.60
N GLU A 113 11.14 -15.16 7.57
CA GLU A 113 10.26 -16.27 7.96
C GLU A 113 9.09 -16.40 6.97
N ARG A 114 8.76 -17.63 6.61
CA ARG A 114 7.67 -17.88 5.66
C ARG A 114 6.31 -17.55 6.29
N VAL A 115 5.50 -16.79 5.56
CA VAL A 115 4.12 -16.45 5.93
C VAL A 115 3.17 -17.31 5.12
N ILE A 116 2.14 -17.88 5.77
CA ILE A 116 1.05 -18.60 5.12
C ILE A 116 -0.19 -17.71 5.24
N LYS A 117 -0.75 -17.33 4.09
CA LYS A 117 -1.90 -16.44 3.99
C LYS A 117 -2.83 -16.95 2.90
N GLU A 118 -4.14 -16.93 3.17
CA GLU A 118 -5.14 -17.23 2.14
C GLU A 118 -5.33 -16.00 1.23
N PRO A 119 -5.50 -16.19 -0.08
CA PRO A 119 -5.83 -15.11 -0.98
C PRO A 119 -7.18 -14.49 -0.64
N TYR A 120 -7.27 -13.19 -0.76
CA TYR A 120 -8.54 -12.47 -0.69
C TYR A 120 -9.18 -12.44 -2.08
N HIS A 121 -10.42 -12.94 -2.20
CA HIS A 121 -11.19 -12.81 -3.43
C HIS A 121 -11.94 -11.48 -3.46
N VAL A 122 -11.76 -10.73 -4.52
CA VAL A 122 -12.39 -9.41 -4.71
C VAL A 122 -13.78 -9.58 -5.32
N ASP A 123 -14.82 -9.45 -4.52
CA ASP A 123 -16.22 -9.64 -4.92
C ASP A 123 -16.87 -8.39 -5.55
N TRP A 124 -16.31 -7.21 -5.29
CA TRP A 124 -16.91 -5.98 -5.78
C TRP A 124 -16.72 -5.78 -7.29
N ASP A 125 -17.71 -5.12 -7.90
CA ASP A 125 -17.82 -5.00 -9.34
C ASP A 125 -16.77 -4.03 -9.89
N ILE A 126 -16.16 -4.40 -11.02
CA ILE A 126 -15.26 -3.55 -11.83
C ILE A 126 -15.93 -2.22 -12.17
N SER A 127 -17.26 -2.21 -12.35
CA SER A 127 -18.02 -0.98 -12.59
C SER A 127 -17.84 0.09 -11.52
N SER A 128 -17.56 -0.33 -10.28
CA SER A 128 -17.23 0.59 -9.17
C SER A 128 -15.85 1.20 -9.31
N ALA A 129 -14.92 0.50 -9.94
CA ALA A 129 -13.57 0.98 -10.25
C ALA A 129 -13.50 1.77 -11.57
N GLU A 130 -14.53 1.66 -12.42
CA GLU A 130 -14.61 2.41 -13.69
C GLU A 130 -15.00 3.87 -13.46
N LYS A 131 -14.77 4.69 -14.49
CA LYS A 131 -15.13 6.12 -14.45
C LYS A 131 -16.64 6.39 -14.28
N GLY A 132 -17.50 5.38 -14.42
CA GLY A 132 -18.94 5.51 -14.21
C GLY A 132 -19.62 6.55 -15.10
N GLY A 133 -19.14 6.73 -16.34
CA GLY A 133 -19.62 7.73 -17.27
C GLY A 133 -18.96 9.12 -17.15
N TYR A 134 -18.07 9.32 -16.17
CA TYR A 134 -17.31 10.56 -16.04
C TYR A 134 -16.10 10.58 -16.96
N ALA A 135 -15.74 11.77 -17.47
CA ALA A 135 -14.57 11.94 -18.34
C ALA A 135 -13.23 11.65 -17.61
N HIS A 136 -13.18 11.92 -16.29
CA HIS A 136 -12.00 11.78 -15.44
C HIS A 136 -12.35 11.17 -14.10
N PHE A 137 -11.45 10.37 -13.50
CA PHE A 137 -11.62 9.81 -12.16
C PHE A 137 -11.79 10.90 -11.09
N MET A 138 -11.01 11.96 -11.13
CA MET A 138 -11.16 13.09 -10.21
C MET A 138 -12.57 13.70 -10.26
N LEU A 139 -13.17 13.80 -11.46
CA LEU A 139 -14.53 14.30 -11.59
C LEU A 139 -15.54 13.36 -10.94
N LYS A 140 -15.39 12.04 -11.13
CA LYS A 140 -16.18 11.02 -10.44
C LYS A 140 -16.05 11.17 -8.92
N GLU A 141 -14.82 11.23 -8.40
CA GLU A 141 -14.54 11.38 -6.97
C GLU A 141 -15.17 12.63 -6.37
N ILE A 142 -15.15 13.76 -7.08
CA ILE A 142 -15.82 14.99 -6.64
C ILE A 142 -17.32 14.76 -6.45
N TYR A 143 -17.97 14.10 -7.38
CA TYR A 143 -19.41 13.81 -7.29
C TYR A 143 -19.74 12.70 -6.27
N GLU A 144 -18.80 11.81 -5.97
CA GLU A 144 -18.95 10.77 -4.97
C GLU A 144 -18.71 11.25 -3.53
N GLN A 145 -18.13 12.43 -3.32
CA GLN A 145 -17.85 12.96 -1.98
C GLN A 145 -19.03 12.92 -1.01
N PRO A 146 -20.26 13.34 -1.39
CA PRO A 146 -21.40 13.28 -0.47
C PRO A 146 -21.69 11.86 0.01
N LYS A 147 -21.55 10.87 -0.89
CA LYS A 147 -21.73 9.46 -0.54
C LYS A 147 -20.59 8.97 0.35
N ALA A 148 -19.34 9.27 -0.02
CA ALA A 148 -18.16 8.85 0.74
C ALA A 148 -18.17 9.42 2.16
N LEU A 149 -18.53 10.70 2.34
CA LEU A 149 -18.71 11.32 3.65
C LEU A 149 -19.82 10.65 4.45
N THR A 150 -20.95 10.37 3.81
CA THR A 150 -22.09 9.69 4.46
C THR A 150 -21.69 8.30 4.93
N ASP A 151 -21.06 7.51 4.06
CA ASP A 151 -20.63 6.14 4.37
C ASP A 151 -19.57 6.11 5.47
N THR A 152 -18.68 7.11 5.51
CA THR A 152 -17.64 7.24 6.54
C THR A 152 -18.20 7.68 7.89
N LEU A 153 -19.08 8.67 7.90
CA LEU A 153 -19.58 9.26 9.14
C LEU A 153 -20.73 8.45 9.75
N ARG A 154 -21.63 7.94 8.92
CA ARG A 154 -22.87 7.30 9.39
C ARG A 154 -22.65 6.17 10.41
N PRO A 155 -21.67 5.26 10.24
CA PRO A 155 -21.42 4.22 11.24
C PRO A 155 -20.89 4.76 12.57
N ARG A 156 -20.28 5.97 12.55
CA ARG A 156 -19.63 6.60 13.68
C ARG A 156 -20.49 7.60 14.43
N LEU A 157 -21.70 7.89 13.91
CA LEU A 157 -22.61 8.84 14.55
C LEU A 157 -23.31 8.20 15.74
N VAL A 158 -23.05 8.72 16.92
CA VAL A 158 -23.78 8.37 18.14
C VAL A 158 -25.06 9.19 18.20
N LYS A 159 -26.20 8.52 18.40
CA LYS A 159 -27.52 9.16 18.50
C LYS A 159 -28.00 9.15 19.93
N GLU A 160 -28.28 10.31 20.46
CA GLU A 160 -29.02 10.49 21.69
C GLU A 160 -30.38 11.12 21.39
N ASN A 161 -31.47 10.48 21.87
CA ASN A 161 -32.86 10.94 21.66
C ASN A 161 -33.21 11.18 20.16
N GLY A 162 -32.59 10.42 19.23
CA GLY A 162 -32.84 10.56 17.80
C GLY A 162 -32.08 11.68 17.11
N VAL A 163 -31.26 12.41 17.84
CA VAL A 163 -30.38 13.48 17.32
C VAL A 163 -28.92 12.99 17.34
N ASN A 164 -28.13 13.36 16.32
CA ASN A 164 -26.71 13.07 16.34
C ASN A 164 -26.04 13.92 17.43
N ALA A 165 -25.52 13.28 18.45
CA ALA A 165 -24.96 13.94 19.63
C ALA A 165 -23.44 13.91 19.67
N ASP A 166 -22.83 12.87 19.08
CA ASP A 166 -21.37 12.70 19.11
C ASP A 166 -20.89 11.81 17.96
N ILE A 167 -19.56 11.72 17.80
CA ILE A 167 -18.89 10.83 16.86
C ILE A 167 -17.99 9.88 17.67
N ALA A 168 -18.24 8.57 17.54
CA ALA A 168 -17.39 7.54 18.14
C ALA A 168 -16.30 7.10 17.18
N PHE A 169 -15.07 7.05 17.69
CA PHE A 169 -13.91 6.50 17.00
C PHE A 169 -13.39 5.31 17.82
N ASP A 170 -14.03 4.16 17.63
CA ASP A 170 -13.66 2.93 18.39
C ASP A 170 -12.24 2.43 18.08
N GLU A 171 -11.70 2.84 16.93
CA GLU A 171 -10.37 2.44 16.45
C GLU A 171 -9.24 3.36 16.96
N VAL A 172 -9.56 4.51 17.54
CA VAL A 172 -8.58 5.52 17.94
C VAL A 172 -8.88 6.02 19.35
N ASP A 173 -7.99 5.71 20.28
CA ASP A 173 -8.02 6.32 21.61
C ASP A 173 -7.25 7.65 21.57
N PHE A 174 -8.00 8.74 21.58
CA PHE A 174 -7.40 10.08 21.61
C PHE A 174 -6.88 10.47 23.02
N GLY A 175 -7.19 9.68 24.04
CA GLY A 175 -6.92 10.06 25.43
C GLY A 175 -7.58 11.37 25.84
N ASP A 176 -7.30 11.85 27.04
CA ASP A 176 -7.79 13.17 27.48
C ASP A 176 -6.86 14.34 27.09
N GLU A 177 -5.68 14.06 26.61
CA GLU A 177 -4.65 15.06 26.28
C GLU A 177 -5.07 15.97 25.13
N TRP A 178 -5.80 15.43 24.14
CA TRP A 178 -6.24 16.23 22.99
C TRP A 178 -7.24 17.33 23.37
N LYS A 179 -8.04 17.14 24.43
CA LYS A 179 -9.02 18.12 24.93
C LYS A 179 -8.38 19.38 25.46
N ASN A 180 -7.11 19.27 25.87
CA ASN A 180 -6.30 20.37 26.41
C ASN A 180 -5.25 20.85 25.41
N ALA A 181 -5.32 20.44 24.16
CA ALA A 181 -4.37 20.85 23.14
C ALA A 181 -4.55 22.34 22.81
N GLU A 182 -3.52 23.13 23.06
CA GLU A 182 -3.50 24.55 22.73
C GLU A 182 -3.30 24.80 21.22
N ARG A 183 -2.82 23.78 20.50
CA ARG A 183 -2.51 23.89 19.07
C ARG A 183 -2.75 22.56 18.35
N VAL A 184 -3.44 22.62 17.23
CA VAL A 184 -3.59 21.52 16.27
C VAL A 184 -2.80 21.85 15.00
N VAL A 185 -1.98 20.92 14.54
CA VAL A 185 -1.22 21.04 13.28
C VAL A 185 -1.69 19.94 12.34
N ILE A 186 -2.20 20.36 11.19
CA ILE A 186 -2.64 19.44 10.12
C ILE A 186 -1.57 19.47 9.03
N THR A 187 -1.03 18.29 8.70
CA THR A 187 -0.07 18.11 7.61
C THR A 187 -0.66 17.17 6.56
N ALA A 188 -0.74 17.64 5.34
CA ALA A 188 -1.29 16.87 4.23
C ALA A 188 -0.84 17.46 2.89
N CYS A 189 -1.07 16.74 1.79
CA CYS A 189 -0.86 17.22 0.43
C CYS A 189 -2.11 16.97 -0.43
N GLY A 190 -2.19 17.63 -1.59
CA GLY A 190 -3.31 17.48 -2.52
C GLY A 190 -4.66 17.87 -1.92
N THR A 191 -5.70 17.10 -2.22
CA THR A 191 -7.07 17.38 -1.74
C THR A 191 -7.20 17.28 -0.23
N ALA A 192 -6.42 16.43 0.43
CA ALA A 192 -6.39 16.33 1.89
C ALA A 192 -5.85 17.62 2.56
N TYR A 193 -4.85 18.28 1.95
CA TYR A 193 -4.39 19.59 2.40
C TYR A 193 -5.50 20.64 2.35
N HIS A 194 -6.24 20.69 1.22
CA HIS A 194 -7.34 21.63 1.07
C HIS A 194 -8.47 21.38 2.06
N ALA A 195 -8.77 20.12 2.35
CA ALA A 195 -9.75 19.76 3.38
C ALA A 195 -9.31 20.20 4.79
N GLY A 196 -8.01 20.12 5.09
CA GLY A 196 -7.47 20.59 6.37
C GLY A 196 -7.38 22.11 6.50
N ALA A 197 -7.44 22.86 5.38
CA ALA A 197 -7.35 24.31 5.36
C ALA A 197 -8.73 25.00 5.52
N VAL A 198 -9.84 24.28 5.37
CA VAL A 198 -11.22 24.73 5.55
C VAL A 198 -11.62 24.69 7.01
#